data_d974b446d2a7b220a72c1cf822636c4c
#
_entry.id   d974b446d2a7b220a72c1cf822636c4c
#
_cell.length_a   1.000
_cell.length_b   1.000
_cell.length_c   1.000
_cell.angle_alpha   90.00
_cell.angle_beta   90.00
_cell.angle_gamma   90.00
#
_symmetry.space_group_name_H-M   'P 1'
#
loop_
_entity.id
_entity.type
_entity.pdbx_description
1 polymer ?
#
loop_
_entity_poly.entity_id
_entity_poly.type
_entity_poly.pdbx_seq_one_letter_code
_entity_poly.pdbx_strand_id
1 'polypeptide(L)'
;MLLKDKVIVISGVGPGLGQTLAKLAVSEGARVVLGARNQVFLDEVRESIEAMGGEAVALSTDVTSTKQCKALVSAGVEAFGRINGLVNSAYAHGDWAAADASDPDKMGEVINVICQGALRMAQACMPHMQAAGGGSIVNVSTMSTVKPFSGETMYAAGKGALNALTRHMANDFGKHAIRVNALRMGWIGGAPVYGFIDAQVEAGADRDTVVRSITDRIPLGIIPPEADCAKAILAFLSDYSAVITGTSVDVNGGEYMAP
;
A
#
# COMPACT_ATOMS: atom_id res chain seq x y z
N MET A 1 14.25 6.62 15.30
CA MET A 1 13.40 7.12 14.22
C MET A 1 13.91 6.59 12.87
N LEU A 2 13.18 5.69 12.26
CA LEU A 2 13.55 5.02 11.00
C LEU A 2 13.53 5.95 9.78
N LEU A 3 12.69 6.99 9.83
CA LEU A 3 12.38 7.86 8.68
C LEU A 3 12.69 9.34 8.98
N LYS A 4 13.61 9.61 9.92
CA LYS A 4 13.98 10.97 10.30
C LYS A 4 14.27 11.83 9.05
N ASP A 5 13.62 12.99 8.96
CA ASP A 5 13.74 13.99 7.90
C ASP A 5 13.35 13.51 6.48
N LYS A 6 12.77 12.32 6.33
CA LYS A 6 12.26 11.81 5.05
C LYS A 6 10.87 12.36 4.75
N VAL A 7 10.59 12.58 3.47
CA VAL A 7 9.26 12.94 2.95
C VAL A 7 8.69 11.75 2.20
N ILE A 8 7.54 11.24 2.68
CA ILE A 8 6.90 10.02 2.16
C ILE A 8 5.55 10.35 1.54
N VAL A 9 5.41 10.05 0.25
CA VAL A 9 4.11 10.09 -0.43
C VAL A 9 3.39 8.77 -0.19
N ILE A 10 2.12 8.83 0.23
CA ILE A 10 1.25 7.67 0.41
C ILE A 10 0.03 7.84 -0.47
N SER A 11 -0.09 7.04 -1.53
CA SER A 11 -1.26 7.00 -2.39
C SER A 11 -2.21 5.87 -1.97
N GLY A 12 -3.51 6.18 -1.85
CA GLY A 12 -4.50 5.23 -1.36
C GLY A 12 -4.67 5.26 0.16
N VAL A 13 -4.68 6.46 0.75
CA VAL A 13 -4.95 6.65 2.18
C VAL A 13 -6.44 6.42 2.44
N GLY A 14 -6.78 5.31 3.09
CA GLY A 14 -8.12 4.93 3.49
C GLY A 14 -8.20 4.56 4.97
N PRO A 15 -9.42 4.26 5.48
CA PRO A 15 -9.66 3.86 6.88
C PRO A 15 -9.14 2.44 7.12
N GLY A 16 -7.85 2.30 7.32
CA GLY A 16 -7.14 1.04 7.49
C GLY A 16 -5.65 1.27 7.36
N LEU A 17 -4.95 0.38 6.68
CA LEU A 17 -3.50 0.40 6.53
C LEU A 17 -2.94 1.78 6.12
N GLY A 18 -3.64 2.52 5.23
CA GLY A 18 -3.16 3.81 4.73
C GLY A 18 -3.04 4.88 5.81
N GLN A 19 -4.07 5.08 6.63
CA GLN A 19 -4.03 6.03 7.75
C GLN A 19 -3.07 5.59 8.87
N THR A 20 -3.06 4.29 9.18
CA THR A 20 -2.16 3.71 10.19
C THR A 20 -0.70 3.90 9.79
N LEU A 21 -0.39 3.64 8.51
CA LEU A 21 0.93 3.86 7.94
C LEU A 21 1.34 5.34 8.02
N ALA A 22 0.44 6.28 7.66
CA ALA A 22 0.74 7.71 7.70
C ALA A 22 1.11 8.18 9.12
N LYS A 23 0.33 7.79 10.13
CA LYS A 23 0.59 8.11 11.54
C LYS A 23 1.90 7.50 12.05
N LEU A 24 2.16 6.24 11.73
CA LEU A 24 3.40 5.57 12.12
C LEU A 24 4.61 6.15 11.39
N ALA A 25 4.51 6.53 10.11
CA ALA A 25 5.60 7.19 9.40
C ALA A 25 6.01 8.50 10.09
N VAL A 26 5.03 9.29 10.54
CA VAL A 26 5.26 10.52 11.28
C VAL A 26 5.88 10.24 12.65
N SER A 27 5.42 9.24 13.40
CA SER A 27 6.04 8.86 14.67
C SER A 27 7.50 8.39 14.51
N GLU A 28 7.87 7.92 13.32
CA GLU A 28 9.24 7.57 12.93
C GLU A 28 10.02 8.73 12.29
N GLY A 29 9.49 9.97 12.37
CA GLY A 29 10.17 11.20 11.98
C GLY A 29 10.02 11.61 10.53
N ALA A 30 9.07 11.01 9.79
CA ALA A 30 8.75 11.44 8.43
C ALA A 30 7.77 12.62 8.40
N ARG A 31 7.81 13.38 7.31
CA ARG A 31 6.72 14.23 6.83
C ARG A 31 5.96 13.47 5.76
N VAL A 32 4.65 13.61 5.68
CA VAL A 32 3.83 12.79 4.78
C VAL A 32 3.01 13.60 3.80
N VAL A 33 2.85 13.05 2.59
CA VAL A 33 2.01 13.60 1.52
C VAL A 33 0.92 12.57 1.22
N LEU A 34 -0.32 12.90 1.53
CA LEU A 34 -1.45 11.99 1.57
C LEU A 34 -2.34 12.16 0.34
N GLY A 35 -2.52 11.09 -0.42
CA GLY A 35 -3.38 11.06 -1.60
C GLY A 35 -4.45 9.97 -1.53
N ALA A 36 -5.71 10.37 -1.73
CA ALA A 36 -6.88 9.50 -1.92
C ALA A 36 -8.00 10.31 -2.58
N ARG A 37 -9.07 9.66 -3.01
CA ARG A 37 -10.20 10.37 -3.66
C ARG A 37 -11.06 11.16 -2.67
N ASN A 38 -11.15 10.72 -1.42
CA ASN A 38 -11.99 11.37 -0.40
C ASN A 38 -11.20 12.44 0.36
N GLN A 39 -11.40 13.71 0.00
CA GLN A 39 -10.70 14.83 0.62
C GLN A 39 -11.10 15.01 2.11
N VAL A 40 -12.36 14.79 2.47
CA VAL A 40 -12.81 14.95 3.85
C VAL A 40 -12.06 13.99 4.77
N PHE A 41 -11.96 12.71 4.38
CA PHE A 41 -11.20 11.73 5.14
C PHE A 41 -9.69 12.06 5.20
N LEU A 42 -9.13 12.58 4.10
CA LEU A 42 -7.73 13.01 4.08
C LEU A 42 -7.47 14.16 5.07
N ASP A 43 -8.40 15.11 5.16
CA ASP A 43 -8.29 16.24 6.10
C ASP A 43 -8.37 15.75 7.55
N GLU A 44 -9.24 14.80 7.88
CA GLU A 44 -9.31 14.16 9.21
C GLU A 44 -7.97 13.47 9.56
N VAL A 45 -7.37 12.75 8.63
CA VAL A 45 -6.07 12.10 8.84
C VAL A 45 -4.97 13.13 9.02
N ARG A 46 -4.94 14.20 8.21
CA ARG A 46 -3.99 15.30 8.33
C ARG A 46 -4.09 15.98 9.70
N GLU A 47 -5.30 16.37 10.13
CA GLU A 47 -5.53 16.98 11.43
C GLU A 47 -5.10 16.09 12.59
N SER A 48 -5.34 14.77 12.49
CA SER A 48 -4.87 13.79 13.47
C SER A 48 -3.34 13.73 13.54
N ILE A 49 -2.64 13.88 12.40
CA ILE A 49 -1.18 13.92 12.33
C ILE A 49 -0.65 15.23 12.93
N GLU A 50 -1.25 16.36 12.61
CA GLU A 50 -0.90 17.68 13.17
C GLU A 50 -1.09 17.70 14.69
N ALA A 51 -2.17 17.09 15.21
CA ALA A 51 -2.39 16.95 16.65
C ALA A 51 -1.32 16.10 17.37
N MET A 52 -0.63 15.21 16.62
CA MET A 52 0.52 14.46 17.13
C MET A 52 1.85 15.25 17.02
N GLY A 53 1.81 16.50 16.56
CA GLY A 53 2.99 17.32 16.30
C GLY A 53 3.72 16.99 15.00
N GLY A 54 3.08 16.27 14.08
CA GLY A 54 3.63 15.92 12.77
C GLY A 54 3.24 16.92 11.67
N GLU A 55 3.82 16.74 10.49
CA GLU A 55 3.57 17.56 9.32
C GLU A 55 3.00 16.72 8.17
N ALA A 56 1.88 17.16 7.58
CA ALA A 56 1.22 16.46 6.49
C ALA A 56 0.65 17.43 5.45
N VAL A 57 0.73 17.04 4.18
CA VAL A 57 -0.03 17.62 3.06
C VAL A 57 -1.06 16.59 2.63
N ALA A 58 -2.29 17.02 2.38
CA ALA A 58 -3.38 16.17 1.93
C ALA A 58 -4.02 16.75 0.66
N LEU A 59 -4.12 15.94 -0.40
CA LEU A 59 -4.72 16.38 -1.66
C LEU A 59 -5.55 15.25 -2.29
N SER A 60 -6.80 15.57 -2.63
CA SER A 60 -7.66 14.62 -3.36
C SER A 60 -6.99 14.17 -4.65
N THR A 61 -6.82 12.86 -4.78
CA THR A 61 -6.04 12.29 -5.88
C THR A 61 -6.66 10.98 -6.37
N ASP A 62 -7.05 10.99 -7.64
CA ASP A 62 -7.34 9.77 -8.38
C ASP A 62 -6.07 9.32 -9.11
N VAL A 63 -5.56 8.13 -8.77
CA VAL A 63 -4.34 7.56 -9.36
C VAL A 63 -4.51 7.19 -10.84
N THR A 64 -5.73 7.19 -11.36
CA THR A 64 -5.99 7.00 -12.80
C THR A 64 -5.70 8.28 -13.60
N SER A 65 -5.55 9.43 -12.94
CA SER A 65 -5.24 10.73 -13.53
C SER A 65 -3.77 11.11 -13.35
N THR A 66 -3.00 11.09 -14.43
CA THR A 66 -1.59 11.52 -14.41
C THR A 66 -1.44 12.98 -13.91
N LYS A 67 -2.42 13.85 -14.23
CA LYS A 67 -2.41 15.26 -13.79
C LYS A 67 -2.52 15.33 -12.26
N GLN A 68 -3.44 14.58 -11.66
CA GLN A 68 -3.64 14.59 -10.21
C GLN A 68 -2.45 13.94 -9.46
N CYS A 69 -1.88 12.84 -10.00
CA CYS A 69 -0.67 12.25 -9.43
C CYS A 69 0.49 13.26 -9.38
N LYS A 70 0.71 14.02 -10.46
CA LYS A 70 1.73 15.08 -10.51
C LYS A 70 1.41 16.22 -9.53
N ALA A 71 0.15 16.63 -9.42
CA ALA A 71 -0.27 17.69 -8.51
C ALA A 71 -0.02 17.31 -7.04
N LEU A 72 -0.33 16.07 -6.64
CA LEU A 72 -0.04 15.57 -5.30
C LEU A 72 1.46 15.66 -4.96
N VAL A 73 2.30 15.15 -5.86
CA VAL A 73 3.76 15.17 -5.66
C VAL A 73 4.30 16.62 -5.63
N SER A 74 3.81 17.51 -6.52
CA SER A 74 4.18 18.92 -6.54
C SER A 74 3.82 19.62 -5.23
N ALA A 75 2.63 19.38 -4.68
CA ALA A 75 2.23 19.93 -3.38
C ALA A 75 3.17 19.47 -2.25
N GLY A 76 3.61 18.21 -2.26
CA GLY A 76 4.59 17.70 -1.31
C GLY A 76 5.97 18.33 -1.47
N VAL A 77 6.41 18.56 -2.70
CA VAL A 77 7.70 19.24 -2.98
C VAL A 77 7.64 20.71 -2.59
N GLU A 78 6.53 21.39 -2.86
CA GLU A 78 6.31 22.78 -2.47
C GLU A 78 6.37 22.94 -0.93
N ALA A 79 5.71 22.05 -0.20
CA ALA A 79 5.67 22.11 1.25
C ALA A 79 6.99 21.67 1.93
N PHE A 80 7.67 20.65 1.40
CA PHE A 80 8.76 19.97 2.11
C PHE A 80 10.10 19.95 1.35
N GLY A 81 10.15 20.48 0.13
CA GLY A 81 11.36 20.65 -0.69
C GLY A 81 11.92 19.38 -1.32
N ARG A 82 11.39 18.19 -1.00
CA ARG A 82 11.93 16.89 -1.46
C ARG A 82 10.90 15.77 -1.38
N ILE A 83 11.19 14.65 -2.06
CA ILE A 83 10.49 13.36 -1.89
C ILE A 83 11.56 12.28 -1.71
N ASN A 84 11.41 11.44 -0.68
CA ASN A 84 12.34 10.34 -0.38
C ASN A 84 11.69 8.96 -0.51
N GLY A 85 10.36 8.87 -0.36
CA GLY A 85 9.65 7.61 -0.44
C GLY A 85 8.27 7.72 -1.06
N LEU A 86 7.80 6.59 -1.61
CA LEU A 86 6.45 6.43 -2.13
C LEU A 86 5.88 5.10 -1.66
N VAL A 87 4.65 5.12 -1.18
CA VAL A 87 3.85 3.92 -0.96
C VAL A 87 2.65 3.92 -1.88
N ASN A 88 2.58 2.93 -2.76
CA ASN A 88 1.41 2.67 -3.60
C ASN A 88 0.49 1.68 -2.89
N SER A 89 -0.59 2.20 -2.29
CA SER A 89 -1.60 1.42 -1.57
C SER A 89 -3.00 1.52 -2.19
N ALA A 90 -3.19 2.34 -3.23
CA ALA A 90 -4.46 2.40 -3.95
C ALA A 90 -4.80 1.07 -4.61
N TYR A 91 -6.08 0.67 -4.55
CA TYR A 91 -6.55 -0.58 -5.13
C TYR A 91 -8.00 -0.50 -5.62
N ALA A 92 -8.36 -1.47 -6.46
CA ALA A 92 -9.72 -1.80 -6.85
C ALA A 92 -9.87 -3.33 -6.86
N HIS A 93 -11.00 -3.86 -6.41
CA HIS A 93 -11.23 -5.31 -6.36
C HIS A 93 -11.79 -5.87 -7.67
N GLY A 94 -12.53 -5.08 -8.43
CA GLY A 94 -13.37 -5.57 -9.51
C GLY A 94 -14.71 -6.09 -8.99
N ASP A 95 -15.19 -7.21 -9.51
CA ASP A 95 -16.54 -7.72 -9.27
C ASP A 95 -16.66 -8.77 -8.15
N TRP A 96 -15.60 -9.12 -7.46
CA TRP A 96 -15.60 -10.18 -6.42
C TRP A 96 -16.16 -11.53 -6.89
N ALA A 97 -16.01 -11.85 -8.17
CA ALA A 97 -16.52 -13.05 -8.78
C ALA A 97 -15.41 -14.10 -8.98
N ALA A 98 -15.78 -15.38 -8.94
CA ALA A 98 -14.91 -16.47 -9.39
C ALA A 98 -14.63 -16.32 -10.90
N ALA A 99 -13.56 -16.94 -11.40
CA ALA A 99 -13.07 -16.72 -12.76
C ALA A 99 -14.08 -17.09 -13.86
N ASP A 100 -14.95 -18.06 -13.61
CA ASP A 100 -16.03 -18.50 -14.52
C ASP A 100 -17.23 -17.54 -14.56
N ALA A 101 -17.34 -16.64 -13.57
CA ALA A 101 -18.43 -15.66 -13.46
C ALA A 101 -17.94 -14.20 -13.51
N SER A 102 -16.63 -13.99 -13.56
CA SER A 102 -16.00 -12.67 -13.58
C SER A 102 -16.18 -12.00 -14.94
N ASP A 103 -16.52 -10.70 -14.95
CA ASP A 103 -16.72 -9.91 -16.17
C ASP A 103 -15.37 -9.40 -16.71
N PRO A 104 -14.82 -9.94 -17.80
CA PRO A 104 -13.50 -9.57 -18.29
C PRO A 104 -13.40 -8.10 -18.72
N ASP A 105 -14.51 -7.44 -19.07
CA ASP A 105 -14.51 -6.04 -19.50
C ASP A 105 -14.18 -5.07 -18.34
N LYS A 106 -14.37 -5.49 -17.07
CA LYS A 106 -13.98 -4.72 -15.88
C LYS A 106 -12.50 -4.83 -15.53
N MET A 107 -11.76 -5.78 -16.10
CA MET A 107 -10.34 -5.98 -15.80
C MET A 107 -9.51 -4.72 -16.08
N GLY A 108 -9.83 -3.98 -17.14
CA GLY A 108 -9.14 -2.75 -17.52
C GLY A 108 -9.15 -1.68 -16.42
N GLU A 109 -10.26 -1.54 -15.69
CA GLU A 109 -10.37 -0.60 -14.57
C GLU A 109 -9.45 -1.01 -13.40
N VAL A 110 -9.44 -2.28 -13.04
CA VAL A 110 -8.59 -2.81 -11.95
C VAL A 110 -7.12 -2.62 -12.27
N ILE A 111 -6.68 -2.94 -13.48
CA ILE A 111 -5.31 -2.72 -13.95
C ILE A 111 -4.96 -1.23 -13.95
N ASN A 112 -5.89 -0.37 -14.38
CA ASN A 112 -5.68 1.08 -14.42
C ASN A 112 -5.43 1.67 -13.03
N VAL A 113 -6.17 1.23 -12.01
CA VAL A 113 -5.98 1.69 -10.62
C VAL A 113 -4.70 1.09 -10.02
N ILE A 114 -4.55 -0.23 -10.04
CA ILE A 114 -3.52 -0.94 -9.27
C ILE A 114 -2.14 -0.81 -9.93
N CYS A 115 -2.04 -1.11 -11.23
CA CYS A 115 -0.76 -1.20 -11.92
C CYS A 115 -0.38 0.13 -12.56
N GLN A 116 -1.25 0.71 -13.39
CA GLN A 116 -0.94 1.98 -14.06
C GLN A 116 -0.93 3.15 -13.08
N GLY A 117 -1.79 3.14 -12.06
CA GLY A 117 -1.79 4.15 -10.99
C GLY A 117 -0.46 4.16 -10.24
N ALA A 118 0.05 2.98 -9.86
CA ALA A 118 1.36 2.86 -9.22
C ALA A 118 2.50 3.38 -10.13
N LEU A 119 2.45 3.10 -11.43
CA LEU A 119 3.43 3.62 -12.39
C LEU A 119 3.36 5.15 -12.52
N ARG A 120 2.15 5.74 -12.61
CA ARG A 120 1.98 7.19 -12.66
C ARG A 120 2.56 7.88 -11.43
N MET A 121 2.27 7.35 -10.24
CA MET A 121 2.82 7.87 -8.98
C MET A 121 4.34 7.74 -8.94
N ALA A 122 4.89 6.58 -9.33
CA ALA A 122 6.34 6.37 -9.39
C ALA A 122 7.02 7.35 -10.35
N GLN A 123 6.46 7.54 -11.56
CA GLN A 123 6.97 8.51 -12.54
C GLN A 123 6.89 9.97 -12.05
N ALA A 124 5.86 10.32 -11.30
CA ALA A 124 5.74 11.65 -10.70
C ALA A 124 6.79 11.87 -9.60
N CYS A 125 7.06 10.87 -8.75
CA CYS A 125 8.02 10.96 -7.65
C CYS A 125 9.49 10.86 -8.12
N MET A 126 9.77 10.09 -9.16
CA MET A 126 11.13 9.69 -9.56
C MET A 126 12.09 10.88 -9.76
N PRO A 127 11.74 11.98 -10.48
CA PRO A 127 12.64 13.11 -10.65
C PRO A 127 13.05 13.78 -9.33
N HIS A 128 12.12 13.85 -8.37
CA HIS A 128 12.35 14.46 -7.06
C HIS A 128 13.17 13.53 -6.14
N MET A 129 12.96 12.22 -6.23
CA MET A 129 13.82 11.22 -5.55
C MET A 129 15.23 11.25 -6.10
N GLN A 130 15.40 11.32 -7.43
CA GLN A 130 16.71 11.44 -8.07
C GLN A 130 17.44 12.73 -7.62
N ALA A 131 16.74 13.87 -7.56
CA ALA A 131 17.29 15.11 -7.07
C ALA A 131 17.66 15.07 -5.58
N ALA A 132 16.97 14.23 -4.79
CA ALA A 132 17.28 13.97 -3.38
C ALA A 132 18.43 12.96 -3.15
N GLY A 133 19.04 12.43 -4.23
CA GLY A 133 20.12 11.45 -4.17
C GLY A 133 19.66 10.00 -4.06
N GLY A 134 18.39 9.71 -4.27
CA GLY A 134 17.79 8.37 -4.23
C GLY A 134 16.46 8.34 -3.50
N GLY A 135 15.89 7.14 -3.36
CA GLY A 135 14.62 6.97 -2.69
C GLY A 135 14.17 5.51 -2.54
N SER A 136 12.99 5.31 -1.98
CA SER A 136 12.39 3.99 -1.86
C SER A 136 10.92 4.00 -2.25
N ILE A 137 10.52 3.07 -3.10
CA ILE A 137 9.13 2.83 -3.51
C ILE A 137 8.69 1.49 -2.94
N VAL A 138 7.57 1.49 -2.21
CA VAL A 138 6.92 0.27 -1.71
C VAL A 138 5.56 0.13 -2.36
N ASN A 139 5.36 -0.97 -3.07
CA ASN A 139 4.10 -1.36 -3.66
C ASN A 139 3.38 -2.34 -2.74
N VAL A 140 2.21 -1.96 -2.21
CA VAL A 140 1.38 -2.84 -1.40
C VAL A 140 0.71 -3.85 -2.33
N SER A 141 1.15 -5.10 -2.24
CA SER A 141 0.65 -6.25 -2.99
C SER A 141 -0.19 -7.16 -2.10
N THR A 142 -0.55 -8.34 -2.60
CA THR A 142 -1.36 -9.33 -1.88
C THR A 142 -0.81 -10.74 -2.04
N MET A 143 -1.02 -11.55 -1.04
CA MET A 143 -0.78 -12.98 -1.05
C MET A 143 -1.60 -13.70 -2.13
N SER A 144 -2.76 -13.16 -2.54
CA SER A 144 -3.62 -13.73 -3.60
C SER A 144 -2.89 -13.89 -4.94
N THR A 145 -1.78 -13.19 -5.15
CA THR A 145 -0.95 -13.37 -6.37
C THR A 145 -0.20 -14.70 -6.42
N VAL A 146 -0.11 -15.41 -5.31
CA VAL A 146 0.64 -16.67 -5.15
C VAL A 146 -0.16 -17.78 -4.45
N LYS A 147 -1.15 -17.41 -3.65
CA LYS A 147 -2.10 -18.32 -3.00
C LYS A 147 -3.52 -17.89 -3.38
N PRO A 148 -4.15 -18.53 -4.38
CA PRO A 148 -5.44 -18.09 -4.89
C PRO A 148 -6.56 -18.15 -3.85
N PHE A 149 -7.42 -17.14 -3.88
CA PHE A 149 -8.69 -17.09 -3.14
C PHE A 149 -9.85 -16.93 -4.13
N SER A 150 -10.94 -17.64 -3.87
CA SER A 150 -12.15 -17.52 -4.70
C SER A 150 -12.69 -16.09 -4.64
N GLY A 151 -13.12 -15.56 -5.78
CA GLY A 151 -13.66 -14.19 -5.89
C GLY A 151 -12.61 -13.09 -6.08
N GLU A 152 -11.31 -13.38 -6.00
CA GLU A 152 -10.26 -12.37 -6.13
C GLU A 152 -9.57 -12.35 -7.51
N THR A 153 -10.19 -12.90 -8.54
CA THR A 153 -9.58 -13.08 -9.86
C THR A 153 -9.01 -11.79 -10.43
N MET A 154 -9.81 -10.73 -10.50
CA MET A 154 -9.36 -9.44 -11.06
C MET A 154 -8.34 -8.74 -10.16
N TYR A 155 -8.59 -8.74 -8.86
CA TYR A 155 -7.71 -8.15 -7.88
C TYR A 155 -6.33 -8.79 -7.91
N ALA A 156 -6.28 -10.13 -7.88
CA ALA A 156 -5.02 -10.88 -7.96
C ALA A 156 -4.29 -10.64 -9.28
N ALA A 157 -5.00 -10.57 -10.43
CA ALA A 157 -4.39 -10.24 -11.71
C ALA A 157 -3.78 -8.83 -11.72
N GLY A 158 -4.50 -7.82 -11.20
CA GLY A 158 -3.99 -6.45 -11.07
C GLY A 158 -2.74 -6.37 -10.17
N LYS A 159 -2.76 -7.06 -9.03
CA LYS A 159 -1.60 -7.14 -8.11
C LYS A 159 -0.45 -7.98 -8.68
N GLY A 160 -0.75 -9.01 -9.48
CA GLY A 160 0.26 -9.76 -10.25
C GLY A 160 0.98 -8.88 -11.26
N ALA A 161 0.24 -8.05 -11.99
CA ALA A 161 0.81 -7.04 -12.88
C ALA A 161 1.70 -6.04 -12.11
N LEU A 162 1.26 -5.58 -10.93
CA LEU A 162 2.05 -4.71 -10.06
C LEU A 162 3.36 -5.38 -9.59
N ASN A 163 3.33 -6.69 -9.27
CA ASN A 163 4.53 -7.43 -8.89
C ASN A 163 5.55 -7.53 -10.06
N ALA A 164 5.08 -7.72 -11.29
CA ALA A 164 5.92 -7.67 -12.47
C ALA A 164 6.50 -6.26 -12.68
N LEU A 165 5.65 -5.23 -12.63
CA LEU A 165 6.05 -3.82 -12.74
C LEU A 165 7.09 -3.43 -11.69
N THR A 166 6.97 -3.93 -10.45
CA THR A 166 7.94 -3.69 -9.37
C THR A 166 9.36 -4.06 -9.78
N ARG A 167 9.54 -5.25 -10.38
CA ARG A 167 10.87 -5.71 -10.82
C ARG A 167 11.44 -4.85 -11.95
N HIS A 168 10.61 -4.46 -12.91
CA HIS A 168 11.04 -3.57 -14.00
C HIS A 168 11.41 -2.18 -13.48
N MET A 169 10.58 -1.58 -12.62
CA MET A 169 10.91 -0.29 -12.00
C MET A 169 12.19 -0.38 -11.16
N ALA A 170 12.42 -1.48 -10.43
CA ALA A 170 13.64 -1.68 -9.66
C ALA A 170 14.89 -1.69 -10.56
N ASN A 171 14.81 -2.38 -11.70
CA ASN A 171 15.90 -2.41 -12.70
C ASN A 171 16.15 -1.02 -13.30
N ASP A 172 15.11 -0.34 -13.72
CA ASP A 172 15.24 0.93 -14.48
C ASP A 172 15.61 2.12 -13.58
N PHE A 173 15.12 2.12 -12.32
CA PHE A 173 15.34 3.22 -11.38
C PHE A 173 16.60 3.02 -10.52
N GLY A 174 17.16 1.80 -10.48
CA GLY A 174 18.35 1.48 -9.69
C GLY A 174 19.55 2.37 -10.00
N LYS A 175 19.74 2.77 -11.27
CA LYS A 175 20.78 3.73 -11.69
C LYS A 175 20.65 5.13 -11.06
N HIS A 176 19.49 5.45 -10.47
CA HIS A 176 19.21 6.69 -9.75
C HIS A 176 19.18 6.49 -8.23
N ALA A 177 19.72 5.36 -7.73
CA ALA A 177 19.67 4.97 -6.33
C ALA A 177 18.24 4.87 -5.75
N ILE A 178 17.25 4.54 -6.58
CA ILE A 178 15.86 4.36 -6.17
C ILE A 178 15.57 2.86 -6.10
N ARG A 179 15.19 2.40 -4.91
CA ARG A 179 14.77 1.02 -4.66
C ARG A 179 13.28 0.87 -4.89
N VAL A 180 12.85 -0.26 -5.42
CA VAL A 180 11.42 -0.56 -5.61
C VAL A 180 11.14 -1.98 -5.16
N ASN A 181 10.24 -2.16 -4.19
CA ASN A 181 9.88 -3.47 -3.66
C ASN A 181 8.37 -3.62 -3.53
N ALA A 182 7.87 -4.84 -3.56
CA ALA A 182 6.49 -5.18 -3.26
C ALA A 182 6.40 -5.91 -1.91
N LEU A 183 5.39 -5.58 -1.11
CA LEU A 183 5.05 -6.32 0.10
C LEU A 183 3.70 -7.01 -0.11
N ARG A 184 3.72 -8.35 -0.13
CA ARG A 184 2.53 -9.19 -0.30
C ARG A 184 1.85 -9.38 1.05
N MET A 185 0.82 -8.58 1.28
CA MET A 185 0.02 -8.68 2.50
C MET A 185 -0.88 -9.93 2.45
N GLY A 186 -1.05 -10.56 3.61
CA GLY A 186 -2.13 -11.51 3.86
C GLY A 186 -3.34 -10.81 4.46
N TRP A 187 -3.94 -11.44 5.47
CA TRP A 187 -4.96 -10.81 6.27
C TRP A 187 -4.37 -9.61 7.04
N ILE A 188 -5.07 -8.50 7.02
CA ILE A 188 -4.70 -7.29 7.78
C ILE A 188 -5.83 -7.01 8.75
N GLY A 189 -5.55 -7.07 10.05
CA GLY A 189 -6.51 -6.85 11.14
C GLY A 189 -6.98 -5.41 11.22
N GLY A 190 -7.86 -5.04 10.30
CA GLY A 190 -8.46 -3.73 10.16
C GLY A 190 -9.93 -3.82 9.80
N ALA A 191 -10.56 -2.68 9.54
CA ALA A 191 -12.01 -2.59 9.30
C ALA A 191 -12.55 -3.57 8.24
N PRO A 192 -11.87 -3.82 7.09
CA PRO A 192 -12.38 -4.77 6.11
C PRO A 192 -12.45 -6.21 6.62
N VAL A 193 -11.43 -6.67 7.36
CA VAL A 193 -11.36 -8.03 7.90
C VAL A 193 -12.33 -8.20 9.06
N TYR A 194 -12.40 -7.23 9.96
CA TYR A 194 -13.37 -7.27 11.06
C TYR A 194 -14.80 -7.16 10.57
N GLY A 195 -15.07 -6.34 9.54
CA GLY A 195 -16.37 -6.30 8.88
C GLY A 195 -16.77 -7.63 8.22
N PHE A 196 -15.82 -8.35 7.62
CA PHE A 196 -16.07 -9.71 7.13
C PHE A 196 -16.44 -10.66 8.28
N ILE A 197 -15.70 -10.63 9.41
CA ILE A 197 -15.98 -11.46 10.57
C ILE A 197 -17.36 -11.12 11.14
N ASP A 198 -17.67 -9.83 11.28
CA ASP A 198 -18.96 -9.37 11.82
C ASP A 198 -20.14 -9.81 10.94
N ALA A 199 -19.99 -9.73 9.61
CA ALA A 199 -21.01 -10.20 8.67
C ALA A 199 -21.26 -11.71 8.78
N GLN A 200 -20.23 -12.53 9.03
CA GLN A 200 -20.41 -13.98 9.27
C GLN A 200 -21.14 -14.24 10.60
N VAL A 201 -20.84 -13.43 11.63
CA VAL A 201 -21.51 -13.53 12.93
C VAL A 201 -22.98 -13.13 12.82
N GLU A 202 -23.30 -12.08 12.08
CA GLU A 202 -24.67 -11.67 11.79
C GLU A 202 -25.45 -12.74 11.00
N ALA A 203 -24.76 -13.52 10.17
CA ALA A 203 -25.32 -14.68 9.46
C ALA A 203 -25.47 -15.92 10.35
N GLY A 204 -25.14 -15.83 11.66
CA GLY A 204 -25.33 -16.90 12.65
C GLY A 204 -24.08 -17.74 12.94
N ALA A 205 -22.91 -17.39 12.42
CA ALA A 205 -21.67 -18.08 12.77
C ALA A 205 -21.15 -17.65 14.16
N ASP A 206 -20.50 -18.59 14.87
CA ASP A 206 -19.78 -18.28 16.10
C ASP A 206 -18.49 -17.49 15.79
N ARG A 207 -18.29 -16.36 16.48
CA ARG A 207 -17.17 -15.45 16.23
C ARG A 207 -15.80 -16.13 16.35
N ASP A 208 -15.62 -16.92 17.41
CA ASP A 208 -14.34 -17.61 17.65
C ASP A 208 -14.06 -18.67 16.56
N THR A 209 -15.11 -19.30 16.07
CA THR A 209 -15.01 -20.24 14.95
C THR A 209 -14.60 -19.52 13.66
N VAL A 210 -15.18 -18.35 13.36
CA VAL A 210 -14.79 -17.55 12.18
C VAL A 210 -13.34 -17.11 12.32
N VAL A 211 -12.93 -16.57 13.47
CA VAL A 211 -11.55 -16.14 13.72
C VAL A 211 -10.58 -17.30 13.57
N ARG A 212 -10.87 -18.47 14.20
CA ARG A 212 -10.04 -19.67 14.07
C ARG A 212 -9.93 -20.15 12.62
N SER A 213 -10.99 -20.07 11.82
CA SER A 213 -10.94 -20.44 10.40
C SER A 213 -9.90 -19.64 9.60
N ILE A 214 -9.53 -18.46 10.07
CA ILE A 214 -8.47 -17.63 9.53
C ILE A 214 -7.13 -17.97 10.20
N THR A 215 -7.07 -17.91 11.54
CA THR A 215 -5.82 -17.98 12.31
C THR A 215 -5.15 -19.35 12.27
N ASP A 216 -5.93 -20.43 12.17
CA ASP A 216 -5.39 -21.80 12.09
C ASP A 216 -4.56 -22.05 10.81
N ARG A 217 -4.73 -21.20 9.80
CA ARG A 217 -3.94 -21.25 8.57
C ARG A 217 -2.67 -20.40 8.64
N ILE A 218 -2.55 -19.56 9.65
CA ILE A 218 -1.46 -18.61 9.84
C ILE A 218 -0.51 -19.15 10.90
N PRO A 219 0.72 -19.56 10.58
CA PRO A 219 1.67 -20.12 11.54
C PRO A 219 1.90 -19.27 12.80
N LEU A 220 1.83 -17.93 12.68
CA LEU A 220 1.91 -17.05 13.86
C LEU A 220 0.63 -17.06 14.71
N GLY A 221 -0.45 -17.73 14.29
CA GLY A 221 -1.70 -17.89 15.05
C GLY A 221 -2.51 -16.61 15.26
N ILE A 222 -2.23 -15.55 14.50
CA ILE A 222 -2.88 -14.24 14.63
C ILE A 222 -3.30 -13.69 13.28
N ILE A 223 -4.33 -12.85 13.26
CA ILE A 223 -4.56 -11.93 12.14
C ILE A 223 -3.59 -10.76 12.33
N PRO A 224 -2.59 -10.54 11.43
CA PRO A 224 -1.60 -9.51 11.62
C PRO A 224 -2.23 -8.11 11.81
N PRO A 225 -1.90 -7.38 12.90
CA PRO A 225 -2.41 -6.03 13.13
C PRO A 225 -1.96 -5.06 12.02
N GLU A 226 -2.80 -4.10 11.66
CA GLU A 226 -2.45 -3.04 10.69
C GLU A 226 -1.12 -2.35 11.01
N ALA A 227 -0.90 -2.08 12.29
CA ALA A 227 0.34 -1.42 12.74
C ALA A 227 1.59 -2.25 12.42
N ASP A 228 1.52 -3.58 12.55
CA ASP A 228 2.67 -4.45 12.28
C ASP A 228 2.88 -4.60 10.76
N CYS A 229 1.80 -4.65 9.98
CA CYS A 229 1.88 -4.57 8.52
C CYS A 229 2.50 -3.23 8.06
N ALA A 230 2.11 -2.11 8.67
CA ALA A 230 2.67 -0.81 8.39
C ALA A 230 4.15 -0.71 8.76
N LYS A 231 4.58 -1.27 9.91
CA LYS A 231 6.00 -1.31 10.31
C LYS A 231 6.87 -2.05 9.28
N ALA A 232 6.36 -3.12 8.66
CA ALA A 232 7.06 -3.79 7.57
C ALA A 232 7.28 -2.84 6.38
N ILE A 233 6.28 -2.02 6.02
CA ILE A 233 6.41 -1.01 4.97
C ILE A 233 7.46 0.04 5.35
N LEU A 234 7.45 0.55 6.60
CA LEU A 234 8.41 1.54 7.08
C LEU A 234 9.85 1.01 7.02
N ALA A 235 10.07 -0.27 7.35
CA ALA A 235 11.39 -0.90 7.23
C ALA A 235 11.91 -0.86 5.80
N PHE A 236 11.06 -1.08 4.79
CA PHE A 236 11.43 -1.01 3.37
C PHE A 236 11.58 0.42 2.85
N LEU A 237 10.96 1.42 3.48
CA LEU A 237 11.20 2.84 3.19
C LEU A 237 12.49 3.35 3.83
N SER A 238 12.96 2.71 4.89
CA SER A 238 14.14 3.09 5.65
C SER A 238 15.45 2.63 5.01
N ASP A 239 16.57 3.11 5.55
CA ASP A 239 17.90 2.72 5.11
C ASP A 239 18.31 1.32 5.61
N TYR A 240 17.54 0.68 6.51
CA TYR A 240 17.74 -0.72 6.91
C TYR A 240 17.60 -1.70 5.74
N SER A 241 16.88 -1.32 4.69
CA SER A 241 16.72 -2.10 3.46
C SER A 241 17.53 -1.56 2.28
N ALA A 242 18.62 -0.84 2.52
CA ALA A 242 19.40 -0.09 1.52
C ALA A 242 19.87 -0.93 0.32
N VAL A 243 20.08 -2.23 0.50
CA VAL A 243 20.53 -3.15 -0.57
C VAL A 243 19.41 -4.06 -1.09
N ILE A 244 18.15 -3.81 -0.70
CA ILE A 244 17.01 -4.65 -1.11
C ILE A 244 16.18 -3.90 -2.16
N THR A 245 16.14 -4.44 -3.38
CA THR A 245 15.33 -3.91 -4.48
C THR A 245 14.86 -5.03 -5.40
N GLY A 246 13.70 -4.87 -6.04
CA GLY A 246 13.12 -5.83 -6.99
C GLY A 246 12.48 -7.05 -6.34
N THR A 247 12.39 -7.11 -5.00
CA THR A 247 11.80 -8.25 -4.29
C THR A 247 10.31 -8.11 -4.07
N SER A 248 9.66 -9.25 -3.85
CA SER A 248 8.30 -9.35 -3.29
C SER A 248 8.39 -10.13 -1.98
N VAL A 249 8.17 -9.45 -0.86
CA VAL A 249 8.27 -10.02 0.49
C VAL A 249 6.88 -10.35 1.04
N ASP A 250 6.78 -11.50 1.68
CA ASP A 250 5.54 -11.95 2.31
C ASP A 250 5.37 -11.33 3.70
N VAL A 251 4.24 -10.65 3.92
CA VAL A 251 3.82 -10.03 5.18
C VAL A 251 2.45 -10.61 5.53
N ASN A 252 2.41 -11.89 5.91
CA ASN A 252 1.19 -12.68 6.03
C ASN A 252 1.17 -13.64 7.22
N GLY A 253 2.09 -13.47 8.17
CA GLY A 253 2.21 -14.34 9.34
C GLY A 253 2.63 -15.79 9.03
N GLY A 254 3.08 -16.06 7.80
CA GLY A 254 3.49 -17.39 7.35
C GLY A 254 2.39 -18.18 6.66
N GLU A 255 1.20 -17.61 6.43
CA GLU A 255 0.09 -18.31 5.73
C GLU A 255 0.48 -18.77 4.31
N TYR A 256 1.40 -18.06 3.69
CA TYR A 256 2.13 -18.49 2.49
C TYR A 256 3.61 -18.26 2.72
N MET A 257 4.41 -19.25 2.36
CA MET A 257 5.88 -19.21 2.39
C MET A 257 6.37 -19.47 0.96
N ALA A 258 7.08 -18.50 0.39
CA ALA A 258 7.71 -18.70 -0.92
C ALA A 258 8.77 -19.79 -0.83
N PRO A 259 8.92 -20.66 -1.86
CA PRO A 259 9.99 -21.64 -1.93
C PRO A 259 11.38 -20.99 -2.03
#